data_9aefc8ceb6dfd9e5ce6d669a3d32ec86
#
_entry.id   9aefc8ceb6dfd9e5ce6d669a3d32ec86
#
_cell.length_a   1.000
_cell.length_b   1.000
_cell.length_c   1.000
_cell.angle_alpha   90.00
_cell.angle_beta   90.00
_cell.angle_gamma   90.00
#
_symmetry.space_group_name_H-M   'P 1'
#
loop_
_entity.id
_entity.type
_entity.pdbx_description
1 polymer ?
#
loop_
_entity_poly.entity_id
_entity_poly.type
_entity_poly.pdbx_seq_one_letter_code
_entity_poly.pdbx_strand_id
1 'polypeptide(L)'
;KRQLLERAIEGGYQFLDCILAPDGCTMINRCVENMELLKTMPDEKFFFEYLEVPMKADDNGLSLYVSECREKVLNSLHNHFGIDVSDKSLRKAVEDHNEICKLITEIGEYRKEDNPKITGYEFHILTMATYVCPHYLLIGKLKETLEELKTRVPDEKKKFRARVVVVGSEVDDVDMIKLVEESGALVVADRFCFGSLPGREVIKLNNTEDVLTQICRHYMYACMCPRHMNMDKIKRRKAYVDEIAKEYKADGIIYEQMKFCDPWAYERMTGTYILREEYKYPVLSIDRPYS
;
A
#
# COMPACT_ATOMS: atom_id res chain seq x y z
N LYS A 1 0.08 7.47 -14.63
CA LYS A 1 1.43 7.82 -15.08
C LYS A 1 1.41 8.97 -16.09
N ARG A 2 0.57 8.92 -17.13
CA ARG A 2 0.37 10.03 -18.06
C ARG A 2 -0.14 11.26 -17.32
N GLN A 3 -1.13 11.12 -16.49
CA GLN A 3 -1.68 12.19 -15.64
C GLN A 3 -0.64 12.78 -14.67
N LEU A 4 0.26 11.94 -14.12
CA LEU A 4 1.38 12.43 -13.29
C LEU A 4 2.29 13.37 -14.08
N LEU A 5 2.66 12.99 -15.29
CA LEU A 5 3.51 13.83 -16.15
C LEU A 5 2.78 15.11 -16.60
N GLU A 6 1.52 15.00 -17.00
CA GLU A 6 0.70 16.16 -17.35
C GLU A 6 0.61 17.14 -16.16
N ARG A 7 0.32 16.62 -14.96
CA ARG A 7 0.27 17.44 -13.75
C ARG A 7 1.61 18.10 -13.41
N ALA A 8 2.73 17.40 -13.64
CA ALA A 8 4.06 17.97 -13.45
C ALA A 8 4.33 19.13 -14.43
N ILE A 9 3.98 18.95 -15.71
CA ILE A 9 4.11 19.99 -16.75
C ILE A 9 3.25 21.22 -16.41
N GLU A 10 2.09 21.02 -15.84
CA GLU A 10 1.19 22.08 -15.37
C GLU A 10 1.66 22.77 -14.06
N GLY A 11 2.79 22.35 -13.50
CA GLY A 11 3.32 22.90 -12.26
C GLY A 11 2.61 22.42 -10.99
N GLY A 12 1.88 21.31 -11.06
CA GLY A 12 1.08 20.82 -9.93
C GLY A 12 1.88 20.19 -8.80
N TYR A 13 3.21 20.02 -8.94
CA TYR A 13 4.09 19.41 -7.93
C TYR A 13 5.16 20.36 -7.40
N GLN A 14 5.00 21.67 -7.56
CA GLN A 14 5.96 22.68 -7.09
C GLN A 14 6.14 22.72 -5.56
N PHE A 15 5.26 22.03 -4.81
CA PHE A 15 5.36 21.89 -3.35
C PHE A 15 6.32 20.75 -2.92
N LEU A 16 6.82 19.94 -3.86
CA LEU A 16 7.76 18.88 -3.57
C LEU A 16 9.19 19.41 -3.53
N ASP A 17 10.00 18.84 -2.64
CA ASP A 17 11.43 19.15 -2.52
C ASP A 17 12.31 18.11 -3.21
N CYS A 18 11.81 16.87 -3.38
CA CYS A 18 12.50 15.79 -4.10
C CYS A 18 11.54 14.72 -4.61
N ILE A 19 12.03 13.86 -5.51
CA ILE A 19 11.38 12.61 -5.90
C ILE A 19 12.35 11.45 -5.69
N LEU A 20 11.96 10.49 -4.85
CA LEU A 20 12.62 9.20 -4.72
C LEU A 20 11.85 8.17 -5.55
N ALA A 21 12.43 7.70 -6.63
CA ALA A 21 11.78 6.81 -7.60
C ALA A 21 12.29 5.37 -7.46
N PRO A 22 11.53 4.45 -6.83
CA PRO A 22 11.94 3.06 -6.76
C PRO A 22 11.76 2.38 -8.12
N ASP A 23 12.71 1.53 -8.52
CA ASP A 23 12.60 0.67 -9.70
C ASP A 23 11.58 -0.47 -9.48
N GLY A 24 10.36 -0.07 -9.18
CA GLY A 24 9.21 -0.96 -9.01
C GLY A 24 8.42 -1.18 -10.29
N CYS A 25 8.50 -0.24 -11.22
CA CYS A 25 7.71 -0.24 -12.44
C CYS A 25 8.38 0.62 -13.51
N THR A 26 8.78 0.01 -14.62
CA THR A 26 9.42 0.71 -15.77
C THR A 26 8.63 1.93 -16.24
N MET A 27 7.29 1.88 -16.15
CA MET A 27 6.45 3.00 -16.57
C MET A 27 6.50 4.18 -15.61
N ILE A 28 6.71 3.94 -14.30
CA ILE A 28 6.92 5.02 -13.31
C ILE A 28 8.29 5.63 -13.54
N ASN A 29 9.32 4.82 -13.73
CA ASN A 29 10.67 5.31 -13.99
C ASN A 29 10.69 6.22 -15.22
N ARG A 30 10.08 5.79 -16.33
CA ARG A 30 9.96 6.65 -17.54
C ARG A 30 9.18 7.92 -17.28
N CYS A 31 8.19 7.90 -16.41
CA CYS A 31 7.47 9.12 -16.04
C CYS A 31 8.39 10.09 -15.30
N VAL A 32 9.11 9.61 -14.29
CA VAL A 32 10.04 10.42 -13.49
C VAL A 32 11.21 10.93 -14.33
N GLU A 33 11.82 10.09 -15.15
CA GLU A 33 12.87 10.49 -16.09
C GLU A 33 12.39 11.60 -17.05
N ASN A 34 11.17 11.50 -17.54
CA ASN A 34 10.60 12.57 -18.37
C ASN A 34 10.34 13.85 -17.57
N MET A 35 9.97 13.77 -16.30
CA MET A 35 9.81 14.95 -15.44
C MET A 35 11.16 15.66 -15.26
N GLU A 36 12.24 14.91 -15.04
CA GLU A 36 13.60 15.41 -14.93
C GLU A 36 14.09 16.02 -16.26
N LEU A 37 13.94 15.27 -17.36
CA LEU A 37 14.36 15.71 -18.71
C LEU A 37 13.64 17.00 -19.15
N LEU A 38 12.35 17.11 -18.89
CA LEU A 38 11.53 18.26 -19.24
C LEU A 38 11.66 19.43 -18.25
N LYS A 39 12.47 19.25 -17.20
CA LYS A 39 12.68 20.26 -16.14
C LYS A 39 11.37 20.79 -15.57
N THR A 40 10.45 19.87 -15.28
CA THR A 40 9.13 20.22 -14.74
C THR A 40 9.19 20.80 -13.32
N MET A 41 10.31 20.60 -12.61
CA MET A 41 10.59 21.14 -11.28
C MET A 41 11.51 22.36 -11.41
N PRO A 42 11.01 23.56 -11.09
CA PRO A 42 11.76 24.81 -11.35
C PRO A 42 12.83 25.10 -10.30
N ASP A 43 12.80 24.47 -9.13
CA ASP A 43 13.79 24.71 -8.07
C ASP A 43 15.11 24.00 -8.41
N GLU A 44 16.21 24.75 -8.46
CA GLU A 44 17.56 24.21 -8.68
C GLU A 44 18.03 23.29 -7.53
N LYS A 45 17.40 23.39 -6.35
CA LYS A 45 17.66 22.50 -5.22
C LYS A 45 16.87 21.19 -5.28
N PHE A 46 15.90 21.10 -6.17
CA PHE A 46 15.13 19.89 -6.36
C PHE A 46 16.02 18.77 -6.91
N PHE A 47 15.91 17.57 -6.35
CA PHE A 47 16.67 16.43 -6.85
C PHE A 47 15.80 15.19 -7.08
N PHE A 48 16.27 14.36 -7.99
CA PHE A 48 15.71 13.05 -8.29
C PHE A 48 16.70 11.99 -7.81
N GLU A 49 16.21 10.97 -7.11
CA GLU A 49 16.97 9.78 -6.78
C GLU A 49 16.26 8.53 -7.29
N TYR A 50 17.04 7.63 -7.89
CA TYR A 50 16.54 6.38 -8.46
C TYR A 50 17.03 5.21 -7.61
N LEU A 51 16.10 4.53 -6.96
CA LEU A 51 16.35 3.45 -6.02
C LEU A 51 16.15 2.08 -6.69
N GLU A 52 17.17 1.25 -6.74
CA GLU A 52 17.03 -0.13 -7.19
C GLU A 52 16.34 -0.98 -6.11
N VAL A 53 15.23 -1.64 -6.48
CA VAL A 53 14.51 -2.55 -5.61
C VAL A 53 14.69 -3.98 -6.11
N PRO A 54 15.34 -4.87 -5.35
CA PRO A 54 15.59 -6.25 -5.78
C PRO A 54 14.31 -7.03 -6.09
N MET A 55 14.35 -7.83 -7.14
CA MET A 55 13.25 -8.74 -7.48
C MET A 55 13.26 -10.03 -6.67
N LYS A 56 14.41 -10.38 -6.06
CA LYS A 56 14.58 -11.57 -5.22
C LYS A 56 14.69 -11.18 -3.75
N ALA A 57 13.90 -11.85 -2.92
CA ALA A 57 14.00 -11.74 -1.48
C ALA A 57 14.94 -12.82 -0.94
N ASP A 58 16.24 -12.59 -1.08
CA ASP A 58 17.33 -13.39 -0.53
C ASP A 58 18.39 -12.49 0.11
N ASP A 59 19.45 -13.06 0.66
CA ASP A 59 20.46 -12.29 1.38
C ASP A 59 21.24 -11.32 0.49
N ASN A 60 21.48 -11.66 -0.77
CA ASN A 60 22.11 -10.76 -1.73
C ASN A 60 21.19 -9.60 -2.08
N GLY A 61 19.91 -9.89 -2.32
CA GLY A 61 18.89 -8.88 -2.52
C GLY A 61 18.74 -7.96 -1.31
N LEU A 62 18.77 -8.51 -0.09
CA LEU A 62 18.70 -7.69 1.12
C LEU A 62 19.93 -6.78 1.25
N SER A 63 21.13 -7.28 1.00
CA SER A 63 22.36 -6.47 1.01
C SER A 63 22.28 -5.31 0.02
N LEU A 64 21.85 -5.58 -1.22
CA LEU A 64 21.66 -4.54 -2.24
C LEU A 64 20.63 -3.51 -1.78
N TYR A 65 19.47 -3.97 -1.30
CA TYR A 65 18.39 -3.08 -0.89
C TYR A 65 18.79 -2.17 0.28
N VAL A 66 19.54 -2.69 1.26
CA VAL A 66 20.08 -1.90 2.36
C VAL A 66 21.06 -0.86 1.87
N SER A 67 21.98 -1.24 0.95
CA SER A 67 22.94 -0.31 0.35
C SER A 67 22.22 0.82 -0.41
N GLU A 68 21.26 0.48 -1.26
CA GLU A 68 20.46 1.45 -2.01
C GLU A 68 19.67 2.40 -1.09
N CYS A 69 19.01 1.87 -0.07
CA CYS A 69 18.28 2.69 0.89
C CYS A 69 19.22 3.61 1.69
N ARG A 70 20.41 3.12 2.06
CA ARG A 70 21.39 3.94 2.77
C ARG A 70 21.91 5.07 1.92
N GLU A 71 22.40 4.76 0.71
CA GLU A 71 23.06 5.73 -0.16
C GLU A 71 22.04 6.70 -0.78
N LYS A 72 21.00 6.16 -1.38
CA LYS A 72 20.09 6.96 -2.22
C LYS A 72 18.88 7.53 -1.46
N VAL A 73 18.57 7.02 -0.27
CA VAL A 73 17.50 7.59 0.56
C VAL A 73 18.09 8.34 1.73
N LEU A 74 18.73 7.64 2.68
CA LEU A 74 19.14 8.28 3.94
C LEU A 74 20.24 9.32 3.72
N ASN A 75 21.31 8.98 2.99
CA ASN A 75 22.41 9.91 2.75
C ASN A 75 21.97 11.10 1.88
N SER A 76 21.15 10.86 0.85
CA SER A 76 20.64 11.95 0.01
C SER A 76 19.77 12.92 0.82
N LEU A 77 18.84 12.42 1.63
CA LEU A 77 18.00 13.26 2.50
C LEU A 77 18.82 14.02 3.54
N HIS A 78 19.83 13.34 4.14
CA HIS A 78 20.75 14.00 5.07
C HIS A 78 21.53 15.13 4.40
N ASN A 79 22.12 14.85 3.27
CA ASN A 79 23.01 15.81 2.56
C ASN A 79 22.24 17.01 2.03
N HIS A 80 21.03 16.85 1.53
CA HIS A 80 20.23 17.95 0.97
C HIS A 80 19.46 18.73 2.03
N PHE A 81 18.93 18.07 3.06
CA PHE A 81 18.00 18.70 4.01
C PHE A 81 18.51 18.72 5.46
N GLY A 82 19.67 18.09 5.75
CA GLY A 82 20.18 17.99 7.12
C GLY A 82 19.33 17.10 8.03
N ILE A 83 18.52 16.21 7.47
CA ILE A 83 17.64 15.33 8.25
C ILE A 83 18.50 14.38 9.09
N ASP A 84 18.13 14.16 10.36
CA ASP A 84 18.75 13.17 11.22
C ASP A 84 18.34 11.77 10.79
N VAL A 85 19.30 11.02 10.27
CA VAL A 85 19.15 9.64 9.80
C VAL A 85 19.80 8.62 10.74
N SER A 86 20.06 9.03 11.98
CA SER A 86 20.63 8.14 13.01
C SER A 86 19.70 6.97 13.34
N ASP A 87 20.26 5.89 13.90
CA ASP A 87 19.48 4.76 14.41
C ASP A 87 18.40 5.19 15.40
N LYS A 88 18.66 6.21 16.21
CA LYS A 88 17.68 6.77 17.16
C LYS A 88 16.48 7.34 16.41
N SER A 89 16.73 8.11 15.37
CA SER A 89 15.69 8.73 14.55
C SER A 89 14.89 7.68 13.77
N LEU A 90 15.57 6.68 13.20
CA LEU A 90 14.93 5.54 12.53
C LEU A 90 14.04 4.72 13.48
N ARG A 91 14.52 4.44 14.71
CA ARG A 91 13.69 3.75 15.73
C ARG A 91 12.43 4.53 16.05
N LYS A 92 12.54 5.84 16.21
CA LYS A 92 11.37 6.70 16.46
C LYS A 92 10.38 6.66 15.28
N ALA A 93 10.87 6.69 14.05
CA ALA A 93 10.02 6.56 12.86
C ALA A 93 9.30 5.19 12.80
N VAL A 94 10.00 4.11 13.21
CA VAL A 94 9.39 2.77 13.32
C VAL A 94 8.33 2.71 14.42
N GLU A 95 8.53 3.37 15.57
CA GLU A 95 7.52 3.46 16.62
C GLU A 95 6.23 4.11 16.10
N ASP A 96 6.36 5.26 15.43
CA ASP A 96 5.22 5.99 14.87
C ASP A 96 4.53 5.18 13.76
N HIS A 97 5.30 4.51 12.89
CA HIS A 97 4.77 3.59 11.89
C HIS A 97 3.98 2.44 12.54
N ASN A 98 4.56 1.80 13.56
CA ASN A 98 3.91 0.69 14.25
C ASN A 98 2.61 1.11 14.96
N GLU A 99 2.56 2.33 15.48
CA GLU A 99 1.33 2.87 16.07
C GLU A 99 0.23 3.04 15.01
N ILE A 100 0.58 3.58 13.84
CA ILE A 100 -0.35 3.65 12.69
C ILE A 100 -0.84 2.27 12.28
N CYS A 101 0.06 1.28 12.18
CA CYS A 101 -0.31 -0.09 11.81
C CYS A 101 -1.33 -0.69 12.78
N LYS A 102 -1.11 -0.51 14.09
CA LYS A 102 -2.03 -0.99 15.13
C LYS A 102 -3.40 -0.32 15.02
N LEU A 103 -3.42 1.02 14.93
CA LEU A 103 -4.67 1.78 14.86
C LEU A 103 -5.50 1.42 13.62
N ILE A 104 -4.87 1.33 12.45
CA ILE A 104 -5.55 0.93 11.22
C ILE A 104 -6.07 -0.50 11.32
N THR A 105 -5.31 -1.42 11.93
CA THR A 105 -5.78 -2.80 12.15
C THR A 105 -7.00 -2.82 13.05
N GLU A 106 -6.95 -2.13 14.21
CA GLU A 106 -8.07 -2.07 15.15
C GLU A 106 -9.33 -1.43 14.54
N ILE A 107 -9.17 -0.34 13.77
CA ILE A 107 -10.28 0.29 13.04
C ILE A 107 -10.85 -0.69 12.01
N GLY A 108 -9.98 -1.43 11.31
CA GLY A 108 -10.37 -2.43 10.32
C GLY A 108 -11.23 -3.56 10.88
N GLU A 109 -11.03 -3.94 12.15
CA GLU A 109 -11.78 -5.00 12.83
C GLU A 109 -13.30 -4.74 12.85
N TYR A 110 -13.73 -3.48 12.90
CA TYR A 110 -15.15 -3.12 12.88
C TYR A 110 -15.88 -3.51 11.59
N ARG A 111 -15.15 -3.83 10.51
CA ARG A 111 -15.73 -4.37 9.27
C ARG A 111 -16.08 -5.86 9.35
N LYS A 112 -15.62 -6.57 10.38
CA LYS A 112 -15.98 -8.00 10.65
C LYS A 112 -17.37 -8.16 11.22
N GLU A 113 -17.93 -7.12 11.84
CA GLU A 113 -19.27 -7.14 12.40
C GLU A 113 -20.31 -7.39 11.30
N ASP A 114 -21.42 -8.05 11.66
CA ASP A 114 -22.51 -8.35 10.71
C ASP A 114 -23.21 -7.06 10.26
N ASN A 115 -23.28 -6.06 11.14
CA ASN A 115 -23.73 -4.71 10.85
C ASN A 115 -22.57 -3.73 11.15
N PRO A 116 -21.66 -3.50 10.21
CA PRO A 116 -20.40 -2.81 10.47
C PRO A 116 -20.61 -1.33 10.77
N LYS A 117 -19.83 -0.83 11.72
CA LYS A 117 -19.83 0.58 12.12
C LYS A 117 -19.03 1.48 11.18
N ILE A 118 -18.22 0.89 10.31
CA ILE A 118 -17.42 1.58 9.31
C ILE A 118 -17.53 0.85 7.97
N THR A 119 -17.70 1.58 6.88
CA THR A 119 -17.73 1.01 5.53
C THR A 119 -16.31 0.81 4.99
N GLY A 120 -16.17 0.02 3.93
CA GLY A 120 -14.90 -0.11 3.22
C GLY A 120 -14.44 1.22 2.61
N TYR A 121 -15.35 2.05 2.14
CA TYR A 121 -15.06 3.38 1.62
C TYR A 121 -14.47 4.30 2.71
N GLU A 122 -15.13 4.42 3.86
CA GLU A 122 -14.63 5.21 4.99
C GLU A 122 -13.25 4.71 5.46
N PHE A 123 -13.10 3.39 5.57
CA PHE A 123 -11.83 2.76 5.94
C PHE A 123 -10.73 3.03 4.90
N HIS A 124 -11.05 2.98 3.61
CA HIS A 124 -10.07 3.24 2.57
C HIS A 124 -9.58 4.69 2.57
N ILE A 125 -10.44 5.67 2.89
CA ILE A 125 -10.02 7.06 3.09
C ILE A 125 -8.98 7.16 4.21
N LEU A 126 -9.21 6.50 5.35
CA LEU A 126 -8.25 6.47 6.47
C LEU A 126 -6.94 5.80 6.05
N THR A 127 -7.04 4.70 5.30
CA THR A 127 -5.88 3.99 4.77
C THR A 127 -5.07 4.88 3.84
N MET A 128 -5.71 5.58 2.90
CA MET A 128 -5.04 6.52 1.99
C MET A 128 -4.37 7.67 2.75
N ALA A 129 -5.01 8.20 3.80
CA ALA A 129 -4.42 9.24 4.63
C ALA A 129 -3.09 8.80 5.26
N THR A 130 -2.92 7.51 5.59
CA THR A 130 -1.65 7.00 6.16
C THR A 130 -0.48 6.99 5.17
N TYR A 131 -0.74 7.07 3.87
CA TYR A 131 0.30 7.16 2.83
C TYR A 131 0.70 8.59 2.49
N VAL A 132 -0.19 9.56 2.73
CA VAL A 132 0.03 10.95 2.28
C VAL A 132 0.18 11.95 3.43
N CYS A 133 -0.23 11.60 4.65
CA CYS A 133 -0.11 12.48 5.81
C CYS A 133 1.06 12.07 6.71
N PRO A 134 1.83 13.02 7.25
CA PRO A 134 2.81 12.74 8.28
C PRO A 134 2.18 12.03 9.49
N HIS A 135 2.81 10.97 9.96
CA HIS A 135 2.26 10.12 11.03
C HIS A 135 1.93 10.88 12.29
N TYR A 136 2.77 11.84 12.70
CA TYR A 136 2.55 12.65 13.91
C TYR A 136 1.27 13.51 13.88
N LEU A 137 0.79 13.85 12.69
CA LEU A 137 -0.49 14.56 12.50
C LEU A 137 -1.68 13.59 12.50
N LEU A 138 -1.46 12.35 12.08
CA LEU A 138 -2.53 11.39 11.83
C LEU A 138 -2.85 10.52 13.05
N ILE A 139 -1.87 10.16 13.88
CA ILE A 139 -2.04 9.27 15.03
C ILE A 139 -3.18 9.73 15.94
N GLY A 140 -3.22 11.03 16.27
CA GLY A 140 -4.29 11.60 17.10
C GLY A 140 -5.67 11.42 16.49
N LYS A 141 -5.78 11.66 15.17
CA LYS A 141 -7.05 11.52 14.44
C LYS A 141 -7.53 10.06 14.34
N LEU A 142 -6.62 9.13 14.12
CA LEU A 142 -6.98 7.69 14.13
C LEU A 142 -7.44 7.23 15.51
N LYS A 143 -6.83 7.73 16.59
CA LYS A 143 -7.30 7.45 17.97
C LYS A 143 -8.69 8.02 18.21
N GLU A 144 -8.95 9.26 17.81
CA GLU A 144 -10.29 9.87 17.90
C GLU A 144 -11.32 9.05 17.11
N THR A 145 -10.98 8.61 15.90
CA THR A 145 -11.84 7.76 15.07
C THR A 145 -12.13 6.42 15.75
N LEU A 146 -11.11 5.78 16.33
CA LEU A 146 -11.27 4.51 17.02
C LEU A 146 -12.20 4.64 18.23
N GLU A 147 -12.06 5.71 19.04
CA GLU A 147 -12.96 5.97 20.17
C GLU A 147 -14.40 6.26 19.71
N GLU A 148 -14.56 6.99 18.62
CA GLU A 148 -15.87 7.27 18.03
C GLU A 148 -16.54 5.97 17.56
N LEU A 149 -15.81 5.07 16.89
CA LEU A 149 -16.32 3.78 16.43
C LEU A 149 -16.81 2.88 17.56
N LYS A 150 -16.26 2.98 18.78
CA LYS A 150 -16.76 2.21 19.94
C LYS A 150 -18.21 2.51 20.25
N THR A 151 -18.64 3.76 20.06
CA THR A 151 -19.97 4.26 20.38
C THR A 151 -20.87 4.47 19.15
N ARG A 152 -20.32 4.47 17.95
CA ARG A 152 -21.06 4.66 16.69
C ARG A 152 -22.15 3.60 16.55
N VAL A 153 -23.35 4.04 16.23
CA VAL A 153 -24.45 3.16 15.84
C VAL A 153 -24.35 2.88 14.34
N PRO A 154 -24.41 1.62 13.92
CA PRO A 154 -24.41 1.28 12.49
C PRO A 154 -25.58 1.93 11.74
N ASP A 155 -25.35 2.29 10.49
CA ASP A 155 -26.43 2.84 9.64
C ASP A 155 -27.34 1.71 9.14
N GLU A 156 -28.48 1.52 9.81
CA GLU A 156 -29.46 0.48 9.46
C GLU A 156 -30.10 0.66 8.06
N LYS A 157 -29.97 1.84 7.46
CA LYS A 157 -30.47 2.11 6.11
C LYS A 157 -29.54 1.58 5.02
N LYS A 158 -28.26 1.43 5.32
CA LYS A 158 -27.27 0.85 4.39
C LYS A 158 -27.39 -0.68 4.42
N LYS A 159 -28.12 -1.24 3.46
CA LYS A 159 -28.20 -2.69 3.28
C LYS A 159 -27.29 -3.13 2.16
N PHE A 160 -26.25 -3.84 2.50
CA PHE A 160 -25.38 -4.50 1.52
C PHE A 160 -25.93 -5.91 1.21
N ARG A 161 -25.84 -6.29 -0.08
CA ARG A 161 -26.30 -7.60 -0.57
C ARG A 161 -25.21 -8.67 -0.47
N ALA A 162 -23.95 -8.25 -0.44
CA ALA A 162 -22.80 -9.12 -0.38
C ALA A 162 -21.64 -8.44 0.34
N ARG A 163 -20.78 -9.24 0.94
CA ARG A 163 -19.51 -8.85 1.56
C ARG A 163 -18.38 -9.29 0.64
N VAL A 164 -17.47 -8.38 0.29
CA VAL A 164 -16.42 -8.68 -0.69
C VAL A 164 -15.04 -8.30 -0.20
N VAL A 165 -14.05 -9.09 -0.61
CA VAL A 165 -12.63 -8.72 -0.52
C VAL A 165 -12.22 -8.12 -1.85
N VAL A 166 -11.53 -6.98 -1.83
CA VAL A 166 -10.90 -6.40 -3.03
C VAL A 166 -9.42 -6.76 -3.04
N VAL A 167 -8.98 -7.39 -4.12
CA VAL A 167 -7.58 -7.81 -4.34
C VAL A 167 -7.08 -7.19 -5.62
N GLY A 168 -5.87 -6.69 -5.64
CA GLY A 168 -5.37 -6.18 -6.92
C GLY A 168 -4.18 -5.25 -6.86
N SER A 169 -4.04 -4.49 -7.92
CA SER A 169 -2.99 -3.51 -8.12
C SER A 169 -3.23 -2.23 -7.29
N GLU A 170 -2.84 -1.10 -7.80
CA GLU A 170 -3.05 0.16 -7.09
C GLU A 170 -4.53 0.57 -7.12
N VAL A 171 -5.10 0.79 -5.94
CA VAL A 171 -6.41 1.43 -5.75
C VAL A 171 -6.18 2.63 -4.84
N ASP A 172 -5.65 3.69 -5.43
CA ASP A 172 -5.48 5.02 -4.81
C ASP A 172 -6.71 5.92 -5.00
N ASP A 173 -7.64 5.48 -5.84
CA ASP A 173 -8.91 6.12 -6.11
C ASP A 173 -9.99 5.61 -5.15
N VAL A 174 -10.33 6.43 -4.16
CA VAL A 174 -11.36 6.10 -3.16
C VAL A 174 -12.75 5.93 -3.79
N ASP A 175 -13.01 6.56 -4.93
CA ASP A 175 -14.29 6.48 -5.62
C ASP A 175 -14.53 5.08 -6.21
N MET A 176 -13.48 4.31 -6.50
CA MET A 176 -13.65 2.92 -6.88
C MET A 176 -14.29 2.08 -5.77
N ILE A 177 -13.81 2.22 -4.54
CA ILE A 177 -14.40 1.50 -3.39
C ILE A 177 -15.82 1.99 -3.13
N LYS A 178 -16.06 3.29 -3.24
CA LYS A 178 -17.39 3.89 -3.15
C LYS A 178 -18.34 3.30 -4.19
N LEU A 179 -17.92 3.19 -5.45
CA LEU A 179 -18.72 2.61 -6.54
C LEU A 179 -19.10 1.16 -6.25
N VAL A 180 -18.17 0.35 -5.71
CA VAL A 180 -18.45 -1.03 -5.30
C VAL A 180 -19.55 -1.05 -4.23
N GLU A 181 -19.48 -0.16 -3.24
CA GLU A 181 -20.46 -0.11 -2.14
C GLU A 181 -21.81 0.46 -2.57
N GLU A 182 -21.83 1.46 -3.44
CA GLU A 182 -23.07 1.97 -4.06
C GLU A 182 -23.74 0.92 -4.95
N SER A 183 -22.96 -0.01 -5.52
CA SER A 183 -23.50 -1.16 -6.25
C SER A 183 -24.09 -2.25 -5.36
N GLY A 184 -24.01 -2.10 -4.04
CA GLY A 184 -24.65 -2.97 -3.04
C GLY A 184 -23.74 -4.05 -2.46
N ALA A 185 -22.43 -3.95 -2.60
CA ALA A 185 -21.46 -4.81 -1.93
C ALA A 185 -20.70 -4.01 -0.86
N LEU A 186 -20.49 -4.60 0.32
CA LEU A 186 -19.62 -4.03 1.35
C LEU A 186 -18.19 -4.52 1.17
N VAL A 187 -17.21 -3.63 1.06
CA VAL A 187 -15.81 -3.98 1.03
C VAL A 187 -15.31 -4.22 2.46
N VAL A 188 -15.27 -5.48 2.86
CA VAL A 188 -14.93 -5.87 4.24
C VAL A 188 -13.44 -6.02 4.48
N ALA A 189 -12.67 -6.38 3.46
CA ALA A 189 -11.22 -6.47 3.53
C ALA A 189 -10.60 -6.15 2.17
N ASP A 190 -9.33 -5.90 2.19
CA ASP A 190 -8.58 -5.55 0.98
C ASP A 190 -7.17 -6.14 0.99
N ARG A 191 -6.65 -6.36 -0.22
CA ARG A 191 -5.27 -6.74 -0.49
C ARG A 191 -4.85 -6.15 -1.82
N PHE A 192 -4.56 -4.86 -1.85
CA PHE A 192 -4.04 -4.16 -3.03
C PHE A 192 -2.86 -3.25 -2.63
N CYS A 193 -2.16 -2.65 -3.59
CA CYS A 193 -0.88 -1.98 -3.34
C CYS A 193 -0.96 -0.83 -2.32
N PHE A 194 -2.01 0.00 -2.37
CA PHE A 194 -2.28 1.05 -1.37
C PHE A 194 -3.34 0.63 -0.33
N GLY A 195 -3.47 -0.66 -0.08
CA GLY A 195 -4.43 -1.21 0.84
C GLY A 195 -3.96 -1.25 2.30
N SER A 196 -4.81 -1.82 3.13
CA SER A 196 -4.54 -1.99 4.56
C SER A 196 -3.49 -3.06 4.85
N LEU A 197 -3.33 -4.04 3.99
CA LEU A 197 -2.40 -5.16 4.11
C LEU A 197 -1.82 -5.52 2.73
N PRO A 198 -0.65 -6.18 2.64
CA PRO A 198 0.15 -6.77 3.72
C PRO A 198 1.29 -5.88 4.27
N GLY A 199 1.40 -4.65 3.97
CA GLY A 199 2.48 -3.77 4.44
C GLY A 199 2.24 -3.19 5.84
N ARG A 200 1.17 -3.60 6.52
CA ARG A 200 0.75 -3.04 7.81
C ARG A 200 1.15 -3.84 9.04
N GLU A 201 1.99 -4.85 8.85
CA GLU A 201 2.55 -5.57 9.99
C GLU A 201 3.55 -4.69 10.75
N VAL A 202 3.53 -4.80 12.09
CA VAL A 202 4.47 -4.06 12.93
C VAL A 202 5.91 -4.51 12.70
N ILE A 203 6.82 -3.56 12.58
CA ILE A 203 8.25 -3.82 12.46
C ILE A 203 8.80 -4.13 13.85
N LYS A 204 9.38 -5.31 14.01
CA LYS A 204 10.02 -5.73 15.26
C LYS A 204 11.51 -5.45 15.18
N LEU A 205 11.99 -4.52 16.00
CA LEU A 205 13.40 -4.17 16.09
C LEU A 205 14.07 -4.88 17.27
N ASN A 206 15.31 -5.31 17.06
CA ASN A 206 16.22 -5.74 18.12
C ASN A 206 17.38 -4.73 18.28
N ASN A 207 18.28 -5.00 19.23
CA ASN A 207 19.43 -4.13 19.52
C ASN A 207 20.76 -4.71 19.01
N THR A 208 20.73 -5.82 18.28
CA THR A 208 21.93 -6.55 17.86
C THR A 208 22.27 -6.32 16.40
N GLU A 209 21.38 -5.72 15.64
CA GLU A 209 21.52 -5.51 14.20
C GLU A 209 21.20 -4.06 13.83
N ASP A 210 21.82 -3.58 12.76
CA ASP A 210 21.57 -2.26 12.17
C ASP A 210 20.08 -2.05 11.89
N VAL A 211 19.56 -0.88 12.30
CA VAL A 211 18.12 -0.59 12.24
C VAL A 211 17.62 -0.57 10.80
N LEU A 212 18.38 0.04 9.87
CA LEU A 212 17.97 0.09 8.46
C LEU A 212 17.86 -1.31 7.86
N THR A 213 18.81 -2.20 8.20
CA THR A 213 18.77 -3.60 7.74
C THR A 213 17.50 -4.30 8.21
N GLN A 214 17.07 -4.09 9.45
CA GLN A 214 15.83 -4.67 9.97
C GLN A 214 14.59 -4.12 9.27
N ILE A 215 14.55 -2.82 8.98
CA ILE A 215 13.47 -2.18 8.21
C ILE A 215 13.42 -2.76 6.79
N CYS A 216 14.54 -2.81 6.09
CA CYS A 216 14.63 -3.35 4.73
C CYS A 216 14.21 -4.82 4.67
N ARG A 217 14.66 -5.63 5.64
CA ARG A 217 14.27 -7.03 5.78
C ARG A 217 12.77 -7.17 5.96
N HIS A 218 12.16 -6.39 6.85
CA HIS A 218 10.73 -6.42 7.06
C HIS A 218 9.98 -6.19 5.75
N TYR A 219 10.23 -5.10 5.05
CA TYR A 219 9.54 -4.79 3.80
C TYR A 219 9.80 -5.80 2.69
N MET A 220 11.03 -6.31 2.57
CA MET A 220 11.36 -7.29 1.54
C MET A 220 10.67 -8.64 1.76
N TYR A 221 10.61 -9.13 2.99
CA TYR A 221 10.07 -10.46 3.29
C TYR A 221 8.57 -10.46 3.61
N ALA A 222 8.07 -9.45 4.32
CA ALA A 222 6.64 -9.31 4.61
C ALA A 222 5.84 -8.84 3.39
N CYS A 223 6.47 -8.10 2.47
CA CYS A 223 5.83 -7.61 1.26
C CYS A 223 5.28 -8.76 0.40
N MET A 224 4.00 -8.69 0.08
CA MET A 224 3.34 -9.62 -0.83
C MET A 224 3.20 -9.04 -2.25
N CYS A 225 4.14 -8.21 -2.69
CA CYS A 225 4.14 -7.67 -4.04
C CYS A 225 4.28 -8.81 -5.07
N PRO A 226 3.48 -8.84 -6.13
CA PRO A 226 3.57 -9.87 -7.16
C PRO A 226 4.85 -9.80 -7.99
N ARG A 227 5.68 -8.76 -7.87
CA ARG A 227 7.06 -8.75 -8.41
C ARG A 227 7.89 -9.94 -7.91
N HIS A 228 7.65 -10.40 -6.67
CA HIS A 228 8.29 -11.59 -6.13
C HIS A 228 7.58 -12.85 -6.62
N MET A 229 8.06 -13.39 -7.75
CA MET A 229 7.41 -14.45 -8.52
C MET A 229 7.79 -15.88 -8.11
N ASN A 230 8.45 -16.09 -6.96
CA ASN A 230 8.73 -17.45 -6.52
C ASN A 230 7.45 -18.18 -6.09
N MET A 231 7.46 -19.50 -6.19
CA MET A 231 6.26 -20.33 -5.95
C MET A 231 5.71 -20.20 -4.53
N ASP A 232 6.58 -20.03 -3.53
CA ASP A 232 6.14 -19.90 -2.15
C ASP A 232 5.40 -18.59 -1.92
N LYS A 233 5.89 -17.49 -2.50
CA LYS A 233 5.20 -16.18 -2.43
C LYS A 233 3.86 -16.21 -3.19
N ILE A 234 3.80 -16.89 -4.35
CA ILE A 234 2.55 -17.06 -5.11
C ILE A 234 1.52 -17.81 -4.26
N LYS A 235 1.90 -18.96 -3.70
CA LYS A 235 1.01 -19.75 -2.83
C LYS A 235 0.58 -18.96 -1.60
N ARG A 236 1.51 -18.29 -0.93
CA ARG A 236 1.21 -17.49 0.27
C ARG A 236 0.22 -16.36 -0.03
N ARG A 237 0.35 -15.67 -1.17
CA ARG A 237 -0.60 -14.62 -1.57
C ARG A 237 -2.03 -15.15 -1.73
N LYS A 238 -2.20 -16.36 -2.29
CA LYS A 238 -3.53 -16.96 -2.46
C LYS A 238 -4.11 -17.44 -1.13
N ALA A 239 -3.30 -18.10 -0.32
CA ALA A 239 -3.70 -18.52 1.02
C ALA A 239 -4.12 -17.31 1.89
N TYR A 240 -3.39 -16.21 1.80
CA TYR A 240 -3.71 -14.99 2.52
C TYR A 240 -5.07 -14.40 2.11
N VAL A 241 -5.41 -14.42 0.82
CA VAL A 241 -6.73 -13.95 0.37
C VAL A 241 -7.85 -14.83 0.93
N ASP A 242 -7.66 -16.14 0.98
CA ASP A 242 -8.61 -17.08 1.59
C ASP A 242 -8.73 -16.83 3.12
N GLU A 243 -7.61 -16.64 3.80
CA GLU A 243 -7.58 -16.33 5.24
C GLU A 243 -8.43 -15.08 5.56
N ILE A 244 -8.17 -13.95 4.88
CA ILE A 244 -8.94 -12.72 5.12
C ILE A 244 -10.39 -12.83 4.67
N ALA A 245 -10.67 -13.54 3.59
CA ALA A 245 -12.05 -13.76 3.14
C ALA A 245 -12.88 -14.52 4.18
N LYS A 246 -12.30 -15.55 4.79
CA LYS A 246 -12.94 -16.29 5.90
C LYS A 246 -13.08 -15.44 7.15
N GLU A 247 -12.00 -14.75 7.54
CA GLU A 247 -11.96 -13.93 8.75
C GLU A 247 -12.99 -12.78 8.72
N TYR A 248 -13.16 -12.16 7.55
CA TYR A 248 -14.11 -11.07 7.34
C TYR A 248 -15.46 -11.51 6.80
N LYS A 249 -15.73 -12.82 6.76
CA LYS A 249 -16.99 -13.43 6.29
C LYS A 249 -17.39 -12.93 4.89
N ALA A 250 -16.46 -12.96 3.96
CA ALA A 250 -16.69 -12.49 2.59
C ALA A 250 -17.46 -13.53 1.76
N ASP A 251 -18.44 -13.07 0.99
CA ASP A 251 -19.21 -13.87 0.04
C ASP A 251 -18.51 -14.03 -1.31
N GLY A 252 -17.59 -13.12 -1.64
CA GLY A 252 -16.89 -13.12 -2.91
C GLY A 252 -15.67 -12.21 -2.95
N ILE A 253 -14.99 -12.25 -4.07
CA ILE A 253 -13.73 -11.52 -4.28
C ILE A 253 -13.83 -10.69 -5.55
N ILE A 254 -13.42 -9.43 -5.47
CA ILE A 254 -13.16 -8.59 -6.64
C ILE A 254 -11.66 -8.58 -6.87
N TYR A 255 -11.23 -9.14 -8.01
CA TYR A 255 -9.83 -9.17 -8.40
C TYR A 255 -9.60 -8.14 -9.50
N GLU A 256 -9.03 -6.99 -9.13
CA GLU A 256 -8.77 -5.91 -10.06
C GLU A 256 -7.31 -5.89 -10.54
N GLN A 257 -7.12 -5.35 -11.71
CA GLN A 257 -5.81 -5.04 -12.26
C GLN A 257 -5.87 -3.69 -12.95
N MET A 258 -4.93 -2.81 -12.62
CA MET A 258 -4.70 -1.61 -13.41
C MET A 258 -4.03 -2.00 -14.73
N LYS A 259 -4.55 -1.51 -15.84
CA LYS A 259 -3.95 -1.72 -17.18
C LYS A 259 -2.45 -1.37 -17.18
N PHE A 260 -1.67 -2.21 -17.84
CA PHE A 260 -0.21 -2.09 -17.95
C PHE A 260 0.56 -2.36 -16.64
N CYS A 261 -0.08 -2.95 -15.64
CA CYS A 261 0.64 -3.48 -14.48
C CYS A 261 0.94 -4.97 -14.73
N ASP A 262 2.12 -5.26 -15.29
CA ASP A 262 2.50 -6.62 -15.69
C ASP A 262 2.51 -7.63 -14.53
N PRO A 263 3.11 -7.33 -13.35
CA PRO A 263 3.09 -8.28 -12.25
C PRO A 263 1.66 -8.66 -11.80
N TRP A 264 0.73 -7.69 -11.79
CA TRP A 264 -0.65 -7.96 -11.45
C TRP A 264 -1.44 -8.63 -12.57
N ALA A 265 -1.03 -8.48 -13.85
CA ALA A 265 -1.65 -9.20 -14.95
C ALA A 265 -1.49 -10.71 -14.78
N TYR A 266 -0.26 -11.19 -14.53
CA TYR A 266 0.03 -12.58 -14.25
C TYR A 266 -0.64 -13.06 -12.96
N GLU A 267 -0.56 -12.25 -11.92
CA GLU A 267 -1.13 -12.58 -10.61
C GLU A 267 -2.66 -12.69 -10.66
N ARG A 268 -3.34 -11.80 -11.39
CA ARG A 268 -4.80 -11.82 -11.56
C ARG A 268 -5.27 -13.07 -12.29
N MET A 269 -4.57 -13.47 -13.35
CA MET A 269 -4.93 -14.67 -14.10
C MET A 269 -4.87 -15.93 -13.24
N THR A 270 -3.72 -16.17 -12.62
CA THR A 270 -3.52 -17.32 -11.72
C THR A 270 -4.39 -17.24 -10.47
N GLY A 271 -4.51 -16.08 -9.88
CA GLY A 271 -5.28 -15.87 -8.66
C GLY A 271 -6.77 -16.07 -8.87
N THR A 272 -7.32 -15.55 -9.95
CA THR A 272 -8.73 -15.76 -10.30
C THR A 272 -9.03 -17.24 -10.48
N TYR A 273 -8.16 -17.98 -11.17
CA TYR A 273 -8.32 -19.41 -11.35
C TYR A 273 -8.29 -20.17 -10.01
N ILE A 274 -7.24 -19.96 -9.21
CA ILE A 274 -7.07 -20.66 -7.93
C ILE A 274 -8.22 -20.33 -6.96
N LEU A 275 -8.60 -19.07 -6.84
CA LEU A 275 -9.67 -18.66 -5.92
C LEU A 275 -11.04 -19.22 -6.34
N ARG A 276 -11.31 -19.38 -7.65
CA ARG A 276 -12.54 -20.01 -8.15
C ARG A 276 -12.51 -21.52 -8.02
N GLU A 277 -11.43 -22.15 -8.52
CA GLU A 277 -11.40 -23.60 -8.71
C GLU A 277 -10.97 -24.36 -7.46
N GLU A 278 -10.05 -23.82 -6.68
CA GLU A 278 -9.57 -24.48 -5.46
C GLU A 278 -10.31 -24.02 -4.21
N TYR A 279 -10.43 -22.69 -4.03
CA TYR A 279 -11.08 -22.12 -2.85
C TYR A 279 -12.59 -21.89 -2.99
N LYS A 280 -13.15 -22.04 -4.21
CA LYS A 280 -14.59 -21.99 -4.51
C LYS A 280 -15.27 -20.64 -4.25
N TYR A 281 -14.54 -19.54 -4.26
CA TYR A 281 -15.15 -18.21 -4.17
C TYR A 281 -15.74 -17.76 -5.51
N PRO A 282 -16.88 -17.06 -5.51
CA PRO A 282 -17.25 -16.17 -6.60
C PRO A 282 -16.17 -15.09 -6.80
N VAL A 283 -15.61 -14.97 -7.99
CA VAL A 283 -14.58 -13.94 -8.29
C VAL A 283 -15.01 -13.10 -9.46
N LEU A 284 -15.15 -11.79 -9.24
CA LEU A 284 -15.27 -10.82 -10.31
C LEU A 284 -13.87 -10.33 -10.70
N SER A 285 -13.45 -10.60 -11.93
CA SER A 285 -12.14 -10.19 -12.44
C SER A 285 -12.28 -8.95 -13.30
N ILE A 286 -11.59 -7.86 -12.94
CA ILE A 286 -11.68 -6.55 -13.57
C ILE A 286 -10.32 -6.13 -14.10
N ASP A 287 -10.28 -5.65 -15.34
CA ASP A 287 -9.15 -4.94 -15.94
C ASP A 287 -9.58 -3.49 -16.17
N ARG A 288 -9.03 -2.56 -15.37
CA ARG A 288 -9.44 -1.15 -15.42
C ARG A 288 -8.35 -0.22 -15.92
N PRO A 289 -8.66 0.78 -16.73
CA PRO A 289 -7.75 1.89 -16.94
C PRO A 289 -7.68 2.75 -15.66
N TYR A 290 -6.62 3.48 -15.50
CA TYR A 290 -6.60 4.65 -14.63
C TYR A 290 -7.40 5.73 -15.36
N SER A 291 -8.51 6.15 -14.81
CA SER A 291 -9.55 7.03 -15.42
C SER A 291 -9.04 8.04 -16.43
#